data_bfc72596d921a19af07c823189e44d9d
#
_entry.id   bfc72596d921a19af07c823189e44d9d
#
_cell.length_a   1.000
_cell.length_b   1.000
_cell.length_c   1.000
_cell.angle_alpha   90.00
_cell.angle_beta   90.00
_cell.angle_gamma   90.00
#
_symmetry.space_group_name_H-M   'P 1'
#
loop_
_entity.id
_entity.type
_entity.pdbx_description
1 polymer ?
#
loop_
_entity_poly.entity_id
_entity_poly.type
_entity_poly.pdbx_seq_one_letter_code
_entity_poly.pdbx_strand_id
1 'polypeptide(L)'
;VPPPPPPAAAPEPDIAAAPPADEFPKRYRSNMVVFDNKASTGEQLGSAAGEGQGATVAGEDRNSKYLAAAINLADRTAKARKIDRIDALVPEGTLIPGILETAIVSDLPGQIRAIVSQDVYSFDGRRVLIPTGTRLIGEYQSDIVRGQKRIFVIWTRMLRDDGVSVRLDSIGADSLGRSGLTGQVDNKFRERFGAAILLSIVGGGASYLTGYGSQSATNNSDGSQRAEDIARTTLAQTFSDMANQALGDSLKIPPTISVAQGERIFVFARQDLDFSALYDDPVSEALKEIRHERGLN
;
A
#
# COMPACT_ATOMS: atom_id res chain seq x y z
N VAL A 1 11.44 -78.63 59.28
CA VAL A 1 10.54 -78.20 58.25
C VAL A 1 11.36 -77.37 57.30
N PRO A 2 11.56 -77.75 56.03
CA PRO A 2 12.31 -76.99 55.07
C PRO A 2 11.50 -75.74 54.62
N PRO A 3 12.16 -74.63 54.24
CA PRO A 3 11.48 -73.44 53.80
C PRO A 3 10.79 -73.71 52.46
N PRO A 4 9.66 -72.96 52.16
CA PRO A 4 8.93 -73.12 50.94
C PRO A 4 9.75 -72.57 49.73
N PRO A 5 9.54 -73.22 48.56
CA PRO A 5 10.25 -72.76 47.34
C PRO A 5 9.82 -71.33 46.94
N PRO A 6 10.72 -70.58 46.30
CA PRO A 6 10.39 -69.23 45.83
C PRO A 6 9.29 -69.23 44.74
N PRO A 7 8.45 -68.23 44.69
CA PRO A 7 7.40 -68.20 43.71
C PRO A 7 7.97 -68.02 42.27
N ALA A 8 7.33 -68.74 41.34
CA ALA A 8 7.69 -68.77 39.94
C ALA A 8 7.63 -67.32 39.36
N ALA A 9 8.65 -67.00 38.60
CA ALA A 9 8.74 -65.72 37.90
C ALA A 9 7.54 -65.54 36.95
N ALA A 10 6.89 -64.39 37.08
CA ALA A 10 5.83 -63.99 36.15
C ALA A 10 6.38 -63.89 34.72
N PRO A 11 5.61 -64.25 33.70
CA PRO A 11 6.04 -64.06 32.30
C PRO A 11 6.30 -62.64 31.99
N GLU A 12 7.46 -62.32 31.38
CA GLU A 12 7.80 -61.02 30.87
C GLU A 12 6.76 -60.60 29.83
N PRO A 13 6.29 -59.35 29.85
CA PRO A 13 5.40 -58.85 28.82
C PRO A 13 6.15 -58.83 27.47
N ASP A 14 5.53 -59.50 26.50
CA ASP A 14 5.94 -59.52 25.10
C ASP A 14 6.06 -58.09 24.61
N ILE A 15 7.28 -57.55 24.50
CA ILE A 15 7.57 -56.25 23.94
C ILE A 15 7.37 -56.38 22.43
N ALA A 16 6.16 -56.08 21.98
CA ALA A 16 5.86 -55.95 20.58
C ALA A 16 6.90 -55.01 19.94
N ALA A 17 7.63 -55.57 18.96
CA ALA A 17 8.65 -54.85 18.21
C ALA A 17 8.12 -53.48 17.78
N ALA A 18 8.83 -52.43 18.17
CA ALA A 18 8.54 -51.04 17.71
C ALA A 18 8.52 -51.01 16.18
N PRO A 19 7.52 -50.40 15.55
CA PRO A 19 7.49 -50.26 14.12
C PRO A 19 8.72 -49.45 13.65
N PRO A 20 9.26 -49.74 12.44
CA PRO A 20 10.45 -49.08 11.94
C PRO A 20 10.27 -47.56 11.93
N ALA A 21 11.32 -46.85 12.33
CA ALA A 21 11.34 -45.41 12.61
C ALA A 21 11.11 -44.47 11.41
N ASP A 22 10.62 -44.95 10.27
CA ASP A 22 10.54 -44.22 9.01
C ASP A 22 9.12 -43.92 8.51
N GLU A 23 8.07 -44.17 9.27
CA GLU A 23 6.73 -43.76 8.87
C GLU A 23 6.21 -42.54 9.65
N PHE A 24 6.74 -41.39 9.35
CA PHE A 24 6.04 -40.16 9.71
C PHE A 24 4.66 -40.13 9.01
N PRO A 25 3.59 -39.80 9.75
CA PRO A 25 2.26 -39.69 9.16
C PRO A 25 2.29 -38.76 7.95
N LYS A 26 1.61 -39.14 6.87
CA LYS A 26 1.59 -38.38 5.57
C LYS A 26 1.29 -36.89 5.70
N ARG A 27 0.62 -36.45 6.78
CA ARG A 27 0.35 -35.05 7.11
C ARG A 27 1.59 -34.22 7.46
N TYR A 28 2.74 -34.84 7.75
CA TYR A 28 4.02 -34.16 8.02
C TYR A 28 5.01 -34.26 6.87
N ARG A 29 4.64 -34.89 5.76
CA ARG A 29 5.41 -34.84 4.50
C ARG A 29 5.02 -33.58 3.73
N SER A 30 5.48 -32.46 4.19
CA SER A 30 5.49 -31.27 3.32
C SER A 30 6.64 -31.44 2.33
N ASN A 31 6.38 -31.22 1.03
CA ASN A 31 7.41 -31.15 0.01
C ASN A 31 8.24 -29.87 0.23
N MET A 32 9.09 -29.91 1.24
CA MET A 32 10.06 -28.84 1.43
C MET A 32 11.23 -29.14 0.49
N VAL A 33 11.24 -28.51 -0.66
CA VAL A 33 12.36 -28.51 -1.59
C VAL A 33 13.40 -27.56 -1.04
N VAL A 34 14.45 -28.10 -0.43
CA VAL A 34 15.63 -27.33 -0.06
C VAL A 34 16.47 -27.14 -1.32
N PHE A 35 16.50 -25.93 -1.84
CA PHE A 35 17.45 -25.55 -2.88
C PHE A 35 18.80 -25.26 -2.25
N ASP A 36 19.73 -26.17 -2.44
CA ASP A 36 21.14 -25.94 -2.14
C ASP A 36 21.72 -25.05 -3.23
N ASN A 37 22.00 -23.80 -2.92
CA ASN A 37 22.51 -22.81 -3.85
C ASN A 37 24.03 -22.96 -4.03
N LYS A 38 24.45 -24.13 -4.54
CA LYS A 38 25.79 -24.31 -5.07
C LYS A 38 25.76 -24.09 -6.57
N ALA A 39 26.37 -23.01 -6.97
CA ALA A 39 26.62 -22.69 -8.37
C ALA A 39 27.20 -23.88 -9.13
N SER A 40 26.50 -24.36 -10.14
CA SER A 40 27.07 -25.11 -11.24
C SER A 40 26.49 -24.64 -12.56
N THR A 41 27.39 -24.20 -13.36
CA THR A 41 27.33 -23.80 -14.75
C THR A 41 26.65 -24.85 -15.63
N GLY A 42 25.68 -24.40 -16.46
CA GLY A 42 25.39 -25.02 -17.77
C GLY A 42 24.36 -26.12 -17.78
N GLU A 43 23.22 -25.83 -18.36
CA GLU A 43 22.69 -26.47 -19.57
C GLU A 43 21.17 -26.18 -19.71
N GLN A 44 20.92 -25.75 -20.87
CA GLN A 44 19.65 -25.35 -21.44
C GLN A 44 18.82 -26.60 -21.77
N LEU A 45 17.60 -26.71 -21.31
CA LEU A 45 16.61 -27.61 -21.91
C LEU A 45 15.17 -27.15 -21.72
N GLY A 46 14.57 -26.74 -22.82
CA GLY A 46 13.29 -27.26 -23.31
C GLY A 46 12.02 -26.69 -22.68
N SER A 47 11.48 -25.76 -23.41
CA SER A 47 10.06 -25.34 -23.45
C SER A 47 9.08 -26.53 -23.39
N ALA A 48 8.13 -26.51 -22.48
CA ALA A 48 6.81 -27.12 -22.68
C ALA A 48 5.76 -26.28 -21.95
N ALA A 49 4.88 -25.68 -22.75
CA ALA A 49 3.69 -24.97 -22.32
C ALA A 49 2.71 -25.92 -21.62
N GLY A 50 2.23 -25.51 -20.48
CA GLY A 50 1.12 -26.14 -19.77
C GLY A 50 0.53 -25.11 -18.80
N GLU A 51 -0.63 -24.57 -19.17
CA GLU A 51 -1.45 -23.74 -18.29
C GLU A 51 -1.89 -24.59 -17.07
N GLY A 52 -1.21 -24.39 -15.97
CA GLY A 52 -1.64 -24.82 -14.67
C GLY A 52 -1.22 -23.74 -13.69
N GLN A 53 -2.14 -23.25 -12.89
CA GLN A 53 -1.84 -22.36 -11.76
C GLN A 53 -0.78 -23.06 -10.90
N GLY A 54 0.48 -22.87 -11.25
CA GLY A 54 1.62 -23.39 -10.51
C GLY A 54 1.63 -22.74 -9.14
N ALA A 55 1.71 -23.57 -8.11
CA ALA A 55 2.01 -23.13 -6.76
C ALA A 55 3.24 -22.20 -6.83
N THR A 56 3.05 -20.95 -6.48
CA THR A 56 4.13 -19.96 -6.41
C THR A 56 5.20 -20.50 -5.48
N VAL A 57 6.41 -20.69 -6.01
CA VAL A 57 7.55 -21.13 -5.21
C VAL A 57 7.75 -20.09 -4.09
N ALA A 58 7.89 -20.56 -2.85
CA ALA A 58 8.15 -19.68 -1.72
C ALA A 58 9.39 -18.83 -2.04
N GLY A 59 9.19 -17.51 -2.17
CA GLY A 59 10.24 -16.57 -2.57
C GLY A 59 9.90 -15.71 -3.80
N GLU A 60 8.87 -16.05 -4.56
CA GLU A 60 8.47 -15.26 -5.75
C GLU A 60 7.34 -14.27 -5.48
N ASP A 61 6.62 -14.42 -4.40
CA ASP A 61 5.57 -13.46 -4.03
C ASP A 61 6.18 -12.12 -3.56
N ARG A 62 5.38 -11.05 -3.68
CA ARG A 62 5.81 -9.69 -3.33
C ARG A 62 6.27 -9.57 -1.87
N ASN A 63 5.64 -10.31 -0.96
CA ASN A 63 5.95 -10.27 0.46
C ASN A 63 7.28 -10.99 0.75
N SER A 64 7.55 -12.11 0.10
CA SER A 64 8.82 -12.82 0.23
C SER A 64 9.99 -12.01 -0.33
N LYS A 65 9.80 -11.30 -1.45
CA LYS A 65 10.81 -10.37 -1.99
C LYS A 65 11.06 -9.20 -1.04
N TYR A 66 10.00 -8.67 -0.43
CA TYR A 66 10.13 -7.63 0.58
C TYR A 66 10.84 -8.13 1.84
N LEU A 67 10.48 -9.33 2.30
CA LEU A 67 11.14 -9.97 3.43
C LEU A 67 12.62 -10.26 3.14
N ALA A 68 12.95 -10.77 1.96
CA ALA A 68 14.33 -11.03 1.56
C ALA A 68 15.16 -9.73 1.49
N ALA A 69 14.57 -8.64 0.99
CA ALA A 69 15.22 -7.33 1.03
C ALA A 69 15.40 -6.80 2.47
N ALA A 70 14.48 -7.09 3.37
CA ALA A 70 14.54 -6.73 4.78
C ALA A 70 15.50 -7.64 5.57
N ILE A 71 15.57 -8.92 5.25
CA ILE A 71 16.40 -9.94 5.95
C ILE A 71 17.87 -9.84 5.55
N ASN A 72 18.22 -9.26 4.40
CA ASN A 72 19.62 -8.91 4.10
C ASN A 72 20.25 -7.97 5.15
N LEU A 73 19.43 -7.49 6.10
CA LEU A 73 19.87 -6.83 7.32
C LEU A 73 20.20 -7.80 8.48
N ALA A 74 19.88 -9.08 8.36
CA ALA A 74 19.90 -10.03 9.50
C ALA A 74 21.31 -10.38 10.00
N ASP A 75 22.35 -10.08 9.25
CA ASP A 75 23.74 -10.33 9.66
C ASP A 75 24.41 -9.07 10.29
N ARG A 76 23.60 -8.07 10.60
CA ARG A 76 24.09 -6.83 11.22
C ARG A 76 23.77 -6.84 12.71
N THR A 77 24.80 -7.00 13.51
CA THR A 77 24.70 -6.73 14.94
C THR A 77 24.23 -5.30 15.15
N ALA A 78 23.02 -5.12 15.67
CA ALA A 78 22.51 -3.80 16.02
C ALA A 78 23.28 -3.28 17.22
N LYS A 79 24.18 -2.33 17.01
CA LYS A 79 24.92 -1.66 18.09
C LYS A 79 24.10 -0.49 18.60
N ALA A 80 23.85 -0.44 19.89
CA ALA A 80 23.25 0.73 20.52
C ALA A 80 24.17 1.94 20.35
N ARG A 81 23.59 3.06 19.90
CA ARG A 81 24.27 4.35 19.78
C ARG A 81 23.52 5.36 20.61
N LYS A 82 24.24 6.14 21.40
CA LYS A 82 23.69 7.25 22.15
C LYS A 82 23.55 8.47 21.23
N ILE A 83 22.42 9.12 21.29
CA ILE A 83 22.19 10.40 20.63
C ILE A 83 22.72 11.51 21.54
N ASP A 84 23.55 12.38 21.01
CA ASP A 84 24.29 13.35 21.84
C ASP A 84 23.44 14.59 22.20
N ARG A 85 22.66 15.13 21.26
CA ARG A 85 21.90 16.38 21.42
C ARG A 85 20.39 16.10 21.48
N ILE A 86 19.94 15.36 22.51
CA ILE A 86 18.53 15.02 22.72
C ILE A 86 17.64 16.26 23.03
N ASP A 87 18.25 17.35 23.47
CA ASP A 87 17.63 18.64 23.77
C ASP A 87 17.21 19.42 22.50
N ALA A 88 17.84 19.14 21.37
CA ALA A 88 17.65 19.84 20.11
C ALA A 88 17.30 18.89 18.95
N LEU A 89 16.79 17.71 19.23
CA LEU A 89 16.47 16.67 18.27
C LEU A 89 15.00 16.25 18.32
N VAL A 90 14.35 16.15 17.16
CA VAL A 90 13.09 15.43 17.00
C VAL A 90 13.42 14.09 16.33
N PRO A 91 13.22 12.95 17.02
CA PRO A 91 13.66 11.65 16.50
C PRO A 91 12.78 11.19 15.33
N GLU A 92 13.37 10.35 14.49
CA GLU A 92 12.63 9.57 13.49
C GLU A 92 11.45 8.85 14.14
N GLY A 93 10.34 8.75 13.40
CA GLY A 93 9.11 8.13 13.90
C GLY A 93 8.16 9.08 14.65
N THR A 94 8.59 10.32 14.91
CA THR A 94 7.72 11.32 15.52
C THR A 94 6.59 11.70 14.55
N LEU A 95 5.36 11.75 15.07
CA LEU A 95 4.20 12.24 14.34
C LEU A 95 4.00 13.73 14.61
N ILE A 96 4.17 14.55 13.59
CA ILE A 96 3.97 16.00 13.64
C ILE A 96 2.51 16.27 13.26
N PRO A 97 1.65 16.73 14.19
CA PRO A 97 0.24 17.00 13.91
C PRO A 97 0.08 18.30 13.12
N GLY A 98 -0.76 18.26 12.10
CA GLY A 98 -1.02 19.43 11.27
C GLY A 98 -2.46 19.50 10.78
N ILE A 99 -2.79 20.66 10.20
CA ILE A 99 -4.07 20.94 9.56
C ILE A 99 -3.79 21.36 8.13
N LEU A 100 -4.46 20.73 7.19
CA LEU A 100 -4.34 21.02 5.77
C LEU A 100 -4.95 22.40 5.45
N GLU A 101 -4.18 23.31 4.87
CA GLU A 101 -4.66 24.64 4.46
C GLU A 101 -5.20 24.66 3.02
N THR A 102 -4.66 23.81 2.16
CA THR A 102 -5.05 23.70 0.76
C THR A 102 -5.87 22.44 0.54
N ALA A 103 -6.97 22.51 -0.20
CA ALA A 103 -7.68 21.31 -0.63
C ALA A 103 -6.84 20.53 -1.65
N ILE A 104 -7.03 19.21 -1.69
CA ILE A 104 -6.39 18.30 -2.64
C ILE A 104 -7.46 17.73 -3.56
N VAL A 105 -7.20 17.72 -4.86
CA VAL A 105 -8.02 17.05 -5.87
C VAL A 105 -7.08 16.29 -6.79
N SER A 106 -7.24 14.97 -6.86
CA SER A 106 -6.32 14.09 -7.57
C SER A 106 -6.45 14.11 -9.10
N ASP A 107 -7.21 15.04 -9.68
CA ASP A 107 -7.29 15.15 -11.14
C ASP A 107 -5.96 15.61 -11.75
N LEU A 108 -5.21 16.42 -11.02
CA LEU A 108 -3.87 16.88 -11.40
C LEU A 108 -2.93 16.81 -10.18
N PRO A 109 -1.63 16.53 -10.41
CA PRO A 109 -0.64 16.65 -9.34
C PRO A 109 -0.46 18.11 -8.94
N GLY A 110 -0.09 18.37 -7.70
CA GLY A 110 0.07 19.73 -7.24
C GLY A 110 0.83 19.87 -5.93
N GLN A 111 1.04 21.12 -5.56
CA GLN A 111 1.63 21.47 -4.28
C GLN A 111 0.56 21.67 -3.22
N ILE A 112 0.91 21.32 -1.99
CA ILE A 112 0.04 21.46 -0.83
C ILE A 112 0.75 22.19 0.29
N ARG A 113 -0.08 22.80 1.13
CA ARG A 113 0.37 23.47 2.34
C ARG A 113 -0.48 23.04 3.52
N ALA A 114 0.19 22.89 4.67
CA ALA A 114 -0.44 22.67 5.95
C ALA A 114 0.26 23.50 7.02
N ILE A 115 -0.38 23.64 8.16
CA ILE A 115 0.19 24.24 9.36
C ILE A 115 0.26 23.20 10.48
N VAL A 116 1.31 23.29 11.27
CA VAL A 116 1.45 22.50 12.49
C VAL A 116 0.43 22.98 13.51
N SER A 117 -0.35 22.07 14.07
CA SER A 117 -1.47 22.36 14.96
C SER A 117 -1.14 22.29 16.43
N GLN A 118 -0.04 21.65 16.80
CA GLN A 118 0.44 21.50 18.18
C GLN A 118 1.95 21.57 18.22
N ASP A 119 2.48 22.11 19.31
CA ASP A 119 3.91 22.19 19.51
C ASP A 119 4.55 20.79 19.56
N VAL A 120 5.67 20.62 18.84
CA VAL A 120 6.47 19.41 18.89
C VAL A 120 7.74 19.69 19.66
N TYR A 121 7.93 18.90 20.70
CA TYR A 121 9.04 19.03 21.64
C TYR A 121 10.25 18.24 21.20
N SER A 122 11.40 18.63 21.73
CA SER A 122 12.62 17.85 21.65
C SER A 122 12.45 16.46 22.28
N PHE A 123 13.37 15.56 21.98
CA PHE A 123 13.32 14.19 22.51
C PHE A 123 13.33 14.13 24.05
N ASP A 124 14.00 15.07 24.70
CA ASP A 124 13.99 15.20 26.16
C ASP A 124 12.77 15.96 26.73
N GLY A 125 11.90 16.49 25.87
CA GLY A 125 10.66 17.17 26.22
C GLY A 125 10.80 18.58 26.77
N ARG A 126 12.01 19.16 26.83
CA ARG A 126 12.26 20.47 27.46
C ARG A 126 11.99 21.65 26.54
N ARG A 127 12.24 21.50 25.26
CA ARG A 127 12.25 22.60 24.31
C ARG A 127 11.25 22.35 23.17
N VAL A 128 10.49 23.37 22.81
CA VAL A 128 9.66 23.33 21.61
C VAL A 128 10.58 23.54 20.40
N LEU A 129 10.69 22.54 19.55
CA LEU A 129 11.50 22.62 18.34
C LEU A 129 10.67 22.99 17.10
N ILE A 130 9.42 22.53 17.04
CA ILE A 130 8.48 22.87 15.97
C ILE A 130 7.25 23.50 16.61
N PRO A 131 7.17 24.83 16.67
CA PRO A 131 6.02 25.51 17.26
C PRO A 131 4.77 25.40 16.37
N THR A 132 3.63 25.50 17.02
CA THR A 132 2.33 25.67 16.36
C THR A 132 2.39 26.83 15.34
N GLY A 133 1.73 26.67 14.18
CA GLY A 133 1.77 27.69 13.10
C GLY A 133 2.93 27.49 12.12
N THR A 134 3.89 26.60 12.41
CA THR A 134 4.93 26.23 11.44
C THR A 134 4.30 25.72 10.15
N ARG A 135 4.76 26.22 9.00
CA ARG A 135 4.24 25.85 7.69
C ARG A 135 4.91 24.60 7.17
N LEU A 136 4.10 23.67 6.69
CA LEU A 136 4.50 22.46 6.00
C LEU A 136 4.20 22.63 4.51
N ILE A 137 5.16 22.35 3.66
CA ILE A 137 5.08 22.42 2.21
C ILE A 137 5.33 21.03 1.66
N GLY A 138 4.46 20.57 0.78
CA GLY A 138 4.54 19.23 0.21
C GLY A 138 3.94 19.16 -1.17
N GLU A 139 3.93 17.96 -1.70
CA GLU A 139 3.42 17.63 -3.03
C GLU A 139 2.58 16.35 -2.94
N TYR A 140 1.63 16.23 -3.84
CA TYR A 140 0.83 15.03 -3.98
C TYR A 140 0.78 14.56 -5.43
N GLN A 141 0.60 13.25 -5.59
CA GLN A 141 0.46 12.62 -6.90
C GLN A 141 -1.00 12.41 -7.26
N SER A 142 -1.29 12.56 -8.55
CA SER A 142 -2.62 12.35 -9.14
C SER A 142 -2.83 10.94 -9.69
N ASP A 143 -1.81 10.08 -9.65
CA ASP A 143 -1.86 8.73 -10.21
C ASP A 143 -2.65 7.79 -9.28
N ILE A 144 -3.97 7.83 -9.43
CA ILE A 144 -4.90 7.08 -8.58
C ILE A 144 -5.33 5.79 -9.27
N VAL A 145 -5.06 4.67 -8.60
CA VAL A 145 -5.50 3.35 -9.05
C VAL A 145 -6.93 3.07 -8.56
N ARG A 146 -7.68 2.35 -9.37
CA ARG A 146 -9.05 1.93 -9.03
C ARG A 146 -9.09 1.16 -7.69
N GLY A 147 -10.00 1.55 -6.80
CA GLY A 147 -10.10 1.00 -5.45
C GLY A 147 -9.24 1.69 -4.39
N GLN A 148 -8.36 2.60 -4.80
CA GLN A 148 -7.61 3.45 -3.88
C GLN A 148 -8.54 4.47 -3.24
N LYS A 149 -8.38 4.70 -1.93
CA LYS A 149 -9.17 5.65 -1.14
C LYS A 149 -8.31 6.72 -0.46
N ARG A 150 -7.01 6.63 -0.65
CA ARG A 150 -6.02 7.52 -0.03
C ARG A 150 -5.11 8.09 -1.09
N ILE A 151 -4.75 9.35 -0.93
CA ILE A 151 -3.81 10.05 -1.79
C ILE A 151 -2.43 10.07 -1.14
N PHE A 152 -1.41 9.77 -1.95
CA PHE A 152 -0.04 9.80 -1.47
C PHE A 152 0.48 11.23 -1.44
N VAL A 153 1.01 11.63 -0.30
CA VAL A 153 1.54 12.98 -0.05
C VAL A 153 2.95 12.87 0.49
N ILE A 154 3.83 13.72 -0.02
CA ILE A 154 5.20 13.88 0.49
C ILE A 154 5.35 15.32 0.98
N TRP A 155 5.74 15.46 2.23
CA TRP A 155 6.09 16.74 2.82
C TRP A 155 7.59 16.97 2.62
N THR A 156 7.93 17.95 1.79
CA THR A 156 9.31 18.20 1.35
C THR A 156 10.02 19.16 2.30
N ARG A 157 9.29 20.12 2.84
CA ARG A 157 9.88 21.21 3.59
C ARG A 157 8.98 21.71 4.72
N MET A 158 9.61 22.07 5.81
CA MET A 158 9.02 22.79 6.92
C MET A 158 9.66 24.18 7.03
N LEU A 159 8.84 25.19 7.31
CA LEU A 159 9.28 26.56 7.49
C LEU A 159 8.63 27.14 8.76
N ARG A 160 9.47 27.48 9.74
CA ARG A 160 9.07 28.17 10.97
C ARG A 160 8.90 29.67 10.69
N ASP A 161 8.19 30.35 11.57
CA ASP A 161 7.96 31.80 11.50
C ASP A 161 9.23 32.63 11.80
N ASP A 162 10.18 32.07 12.52
CA ASP A 162 11.52 32.65 12.76
C ASP A 162 12.49 32.51 11.57
N GLY A 163 12.04 31.93 10.45
CA GLY A 163 12.83 31.76 9.24
C GLY A 163 13.61 30.45 9.18
N VAL A 164 13.56 29.61 10.22
CA VAL A 164 14.20 28.29 10.21
C VAL A 164 13.51 27.38 9.20
N SER A 165 14.29 26.82 8.31
CA SER A 165 13.82 25.91 7.27
C SER A 165 14.48 24.54 7.40
N VAL A 166 13.66 23.49 7.43
CA VAL A 166 14.11 22.11 7.54
C VAL A 166 13.54 21.29 6.38
N ARG A 167 14.35 20.44 5.77
CA ARG A 167 13.90 19.42 4.84
C ARG A 167 13.28 18.27 5.62
N LEU A 168 12.10 17.85 5.20
CA LEU A 168 11.38 16.77 5.86
C LEU A 168 11.49 15.46 5.09
N ASP A 169 11.32 15.50 3.78
CA ASP A 169 11.23 14.34 2.87
C ASP A 169 10.39 13.20 3.47
N SER A 170 9.30 13.59 4.13
CA SER A 170 8.49 12.77 5.02
C SER A 170 7.14 12.46 4.40
N ILE A 171 6.60 11.28 4.72
CA ILE A 171 5.32 10.83 4.19
C ILE A 171 4.18 11.42 5.02
N GLY A 172 3.15 11.93 4.33
CA GLY A 172 1.90 12.32 4.97
C GLY A 172 1.14 11.12 5.47
N ALA A 173 0.53 11.24 6.64
CA ALA A 173 -0.34 10.25 7.23
C ALA A 173 -1.71 10.87 7.57
N ASP A 174 -2.74 10.04 7.61
CA ASP A 174 -4.08 10.45 8.00
C ASP A 174 -4.18 10.59 9.53
N SER A 175 -5.38 10.98 10.00
CA SER A 175 -5.67 11.16 11.43
C SER A 175 -5.43 9.91 12.31
N LEU A 176 -5.25 8.75 11.69
CA LEU A 176 -4.94 7.48 12.37
C LEU A 176 -3.47 7.04 12.20
N GLY A 177 -2.62 7.88 11.61
CA GLY A 177 -1.22 7.54 11.34
C GLY A 177 -0.99 6.60 10.16
N ARG A 178 -2.03 6.31 9.35
CA ARG A 178 -1.89 5.48 8.15
C ARG A 178 -1.29 6.28 7.02
N SER A 179 -0.38 5.69 6.28
CA SER A 179 0.29 6.32 5.14
C SER A 179 -0.71 6.84 4.09
N GLY A 180 -0.54 8.09 3.67
CA GLY A 180 -1.41 8.82 2.74
C GLY A 180 -2.64 9.43 3.41
N LEU A 181 -3.20 10.47 2.79
CA LEU A 181 -4.39 11.16 3.28
C LEU A 181 -5.65 10.48 2.76
N THR A 182 -6.59 10.21 3.65
CA THR A 182 -7.91 9.67 3.29
C THR A 182 -8.77 10.79 2.74
N GLY A 183 -9.45 10.55 1.61
CA GLY A 183 -10.33 11.52 0.97
C GLY A 183 -11.66 10.93 0.52
N GLN A 184 -12.53 11.80 0.02
CA GLN A 184 -13.77 11.39 -0.64
C GLN A 184 -13.44 10.92 -2.06
N VAL A 185 -13.99 9.77 -2.44
CA VAL A 185 -13.74 9.16 -3.74
C VAL A 185 -14.94 9.38 -4.65
N ASP A 186 -14.73 10.11 -5.74
CA ASP A 186 -15.68 10.20 -6.83
C ASP A 186 -15.29 9.21 -7.92
N ASN A 187 -16.13 8.21 -8.12
CA ASN A 187 -15.92 7.18 -9.13
C ASN A 187 -16.29 7.63 -10.55
N LYS A 188 -16.71 8.88 -10.75
CA LYS A 188 -17.12 9.46 -12.04
C LYS A 188 -18.10 8.53 -12.78
N PHE A 189 -19.11 8.05 -12.04
CA PHE A 189 -20.06 7.05 -12.55
C PHE A 189 -20.79 7.51 -13.83
N ARG A 190 -21.19 8.78 -13.86
CA ARG A 190 -21.89 9.35 -15.01
C ARG A 190 -21.02 9.38 -16.26
N GLU A 191 -19.79 9.82 -16.10
CA GLU A 191 -18.81 9.90 -17.20
C GLU A 191 -18.43 8.49 -17.69
N ARG A 192 -18.34 7.53 -16.79
CA ARG A 192 -17.94 6.14 -17.12
C ARG A 192 -19.04 5.31 -17.72
N PHE A 193 -20.27 5.46 -17.28
CA PHE A 193 -21.39 4.59 -17.68
C PHE A 193 -22.48 5.31 -18.44
N GLY A 194 -22.47 6.64 -18.50
CA GLY A 194 -23.50 7.43 -19.18
C GLY A 194 -23.63 7.07 -20.65
N ALA A 195 -22.53 6.96 -21.37
CA ALA A 195 -22.52 6.57 -22.78
C ALA A 195 -23.04 5.13 -22.99
N ALA A 196 -22.65 4.20 -22.14
CA ALA A 196 -23.08 2.81 -22.22
C ALA A 196 -24.58 2.66 -21.92
N ILE A 197 -25.10 3.41 -20.95
CA ILE A 197 -26.54 3.44 -20.64
C ILE A 197 -27.34 4.02 -21.84
N LEU A 198 -26.86 5.15 -22.37
CA LEU A 198 -27.50 5.77 -23.54
C LEU A 198 -27.51 4.82 -24.73
N LEU A 199 -26.39 4.17 -25.02
CA LEU A 199 -26.26 3.22 -26.11
C LEU A 199 -27.17 2.00 -25.90
N SER A 200 -27.32 1.52 -24.67
CA SER A 200 -28.25 0.43 -24.34
C SER A 200 -29.69 0.79 -24.59
N ILE A 201 -30.10 2.03 -24.26
CA ILE A 201 -31.49 2.51 -24.53
C ILE A 201 -31.74 2.61 -26.04
N VAL A 202 -30.79 3.20 -26.78
CA VAL A 202 -30.91 3.36 -28.25
C VAL A 202 -30.87 2.00 -28.96
N GLY A 203 -29.92 1.14 -28.58
CA GLY A 203 -29.78 -0.20 -29.13
C GLY A 203 -30.99 -1.11 -28.84
N GLY A 204 -31.48 -1.06 -27.59
CA GLY A 204 -32.68 -1.78 -27.18
C GLY A 204 -33.95 -1.29 -27.90
N GLY A 205 -34.09 0.04 -28.04
CA GLY A 205 -35.18 0.65 -28.79
C GLY A 205 -35.17 0.28 -30.27
N ALA A 206 -34.02 0.32 -30.92
CA ALA A 206 -33.86 -0.07 -32.30
C ALA A 206 -34.19 -1.57 -32.53
N SER A 207 -33.72 -2.44 -31.61
CA SER A 207 -34.06 -3.88 -31.67
C SER A 207 -35.54 -4.16 -31.50
N TYR A 208 -36.22 -3.39 -30.64
CA TYR A 208 -37.67 -3.52 -30.47
C TYR A 208 -38.45 -3.09 -31.73
N LEU A 209 -38.08 -1.97 -32.33
CA LEU A 209 -38.72 -1.48 -33.55
C LEU A 209 -38.49 -2.41 -34.77
N THR A 210 -37.31 -2.99 -34.88
CA THR A 210 -37.01 -3.95 -35.97
C THR A 210 -37.59 -5.33 -35.72
N GLY A 211 -37.81 -5.72 -34.46
CA GLY A 211 -38.43 -7.00 -34.09
C GLY A 211 -39.96 -7.05 -34.30
N TYR A 212 -40.66 -5.92 -34.22
CA TYR A 212 -42.13 -5.87 -34.33
C TYR A 212 -42.64 -6.07 -35.78
N GLY A 213 -41.77 -5.93 -36.79
CA GLY A 213 -42.15 -6.08 -38.21
C GLY A 213 -41.92 -7.47 -38.81
N SER A 214 -41.27 -8.39 -38.12
CA SER A 214 -40.80 -9.65 -38.72
C SER A 214 -41.76 -10.83 -38.62
N GLN A 215 -42.91 -10.69 -38.00
CA GLN A 215 -43.89 -11.79 -37.87
C GLN A 215 -45.00 -11.79 -38.95
N SER A 216 -44.97 -10.91 -39.95
CA SER A 216 -46.02 -10.80 -40.95
C SER A 216 -45.55 -10.86 -42.41
N ALA A 217 -44.47 -11.57 -42.72
CA ALA A 217 -44.09 -11.82 -44.09
C ALA A 217 -44.12 -13.31 -44.38
N THR A 218 -45.32 -13.78 -44.64
CA THR A 218 -45.59 -15.05 -45.33
C THR A 218 -45.12 -14.94 -46.81
N ASN A 219 -44.21 -15.84 -47.20
CA ASN A 219 -43.93 -16.27 -48.54
C ASN A 219 -43.68 -15.21 -49.63
N ASN A 220 -42.48 -14.97 -49.96
CA ASN A 220 -41.89 -14.97 -51.33
C ASN A 220 -40.69 -14.00 -51.37
N SER A 221 -39.58 -14.58 -51.71
CA SER A 221 -38.35 -14.03 -52.29
C SER A 221 -37.12 -14.12 -51.41
N ASP A 222 -36.36 -15.14 -51.71
CA ASP A 222 -35.06 -15.54 -51.10
C ASP A 222 -33.93 -14.49 -51.11
N GLY A 223 -34.11 -13.38 -51.85
CA GLY A 223 -33.07 -12.36 -52.00
C GLY A 223 -33.18 -11.17 -51.04
N SER A 224 -34.41 -10.73 -50.74
CA SER A 224 -34.64 -9.56 -49.87
C SER A 224 -34.45 -9.90 -48.38
N GLN A 225 -34.81 -11.11 -47.97
CA GLN A 225 -34.62 -11.58 -46.60
C GLN A 225 -33.13 -11.67 -46.23
N ARG A 226 -32.26 -12.14 -47.15
CA ARG A 226 -30.79 -12.16 -46.92
C ARG A 226 -30.19 -10.78 -46.80
N ALA A 227 -30.66 -9.81 -47.59
CA ALA A 227 -30.16 -8.43 -47.48
C ALA A 227 -30.57 -7.77 -46.16
N GLU A 228 -31.81 -8.00 -45.70
CA GLU A 228 -32.28 -7.50 -44.40
C GLU A 228 -31.57 -8.17 -43.21
N ASP A 229 -31.33 -9.47 -43.26
CA ASP A 229 -30.65 -10.22 -42.24
C ASP A 229 -29.15 -9.81 -42.16
N ILE A 230 -28.50 -9.58 -43.29
CA ILE A 230 -27.15 -9.04 -43.36
C ILE A 230 -27.09 -7.64 -42.79
N ALA A 231 -28.06 -6.77 -43.16
CA ALA A 231 -28.11 -5.41 -42.61
C ALA A 231 -28.34 -5.41 -41.09
N ARG A 232 -29.22 -6.27 -40.58
CA ARG A 232 -29.49 -6.42 -39.13
C ARG A 232 -28.28 -6.94 -38.40
N THR A 233 -27.61 -7.99 -38.91
CA THR A 233 -26.38 -8.51 -38.27
C THR A 233 -25.25 -7.51 -38.31
N THR A 234 -25.07 -6.79 -39.41
CA THR A 234 -24.06 -5.74 -39.54
C THR A 234 -24.31 -4.60 -38.55
N LEU A 235 -25.58 -4.15 -38.45
CA LEU A 235 -25.94 -3.12 -37.46
C LEU A 235 -25.72 -3.61 -36.02
N ALA A 236 -26.16 -4.82 -35.70
CA ALA A 236 -25.96 -5.41 -34.37
C ALA A 236 -24.48 -5.53 -34.03
N GLN A 237 -23.65 -5.95 -34.99
CA GLN A 237 -22.20 -6.03 -34.80
C GLN A 237 -21.60 -4.65 -34.60
N THR A 238 -21.95 -3.65 -35.40
CA THR A 238 -21.48 -2.28 -35.30
C THR A 238 -21.83 -1.66 -33.93
N PHE A 239 -23.06 -1.88 -33.45
CA PHE A 239 -23.48 -1.44 -32.13
C PHE A 239 -22.72 -2.16 -31.01
N SER A 240 -22.48 -3.46 -31.17
CA SER A 240 -21.68 -4.22 -30.20
C SER A 240 -20.25 -3.71 -30.12
N ASP A 241 -19.63 -3.44 -31.27
CA ASP A 241 -18.27 -2.93 -31.35
C ASP A 241 -18.16 -1.50 -30.75
N MET A 242 -19.14 -0.64 -31.09
CA MET A 242 -19.26 0.68 -30.47
C MET A 242 -19.43 0.61 -28.93
N ALA A 243 -20.31 -0.31 -28.48
CA ALA A 243 -20.55 -0.50 -27.05
C ALA A 243 -19.28 -0.99 -26.33
N ASN A 244 -18.57 -1.94 -26.91
CA ASN A 244 -17.32 -2.46 -26.37
C ASN A 244 -16.23 -1.39 -26.35
N GLN A 245 -16.11 -0.58 -27.38
CA GLN A 245 -15.17 0.52 -27.44
C GLN A 245 -15.51 1.61 -26.43
N ALA A 246 -16.77 2.07 -26.37
CA ALA A 246 -17.23 3.08 -25.42
C ALA A 246 -17.06 2.60 -23.97
N LEU A 247 -17.36 1.34 -23.69
CA LEU A 247 -17.16 0.74 -22.38
C LEU A 247 -15.65 0.64 -22.05
N GLY A 248 -14.84 0.21 -23.00
CA GLY A 248 -13.39 0.11 -22.85
C GLY A 248 -12.74 1.45 -22.49
N ASP A 249 -13.11 2.52 -23.17
CA ASP A 249 -12.60 3.87 -22.92
C ASP A 249 -13.14 4.45 -21.61
N SER A 250 -14.41 4.24 -21.32
CA SER A 250 -15.05 4.66 -20.07
C SER A 250 -14.43 3.99 -18.84
N LEU A 251 -14.00 2.74 -18.99
CA LEU A 251 -13.33 2.02 -17.91
C LEU A 251 -11.91 2.53 -17.62
N LYS A 252 -11.29 3.27 -18.51
CA LYS A 252 -9.96 3.88 -18.32
C LYS A 252 -9.99 5.14 -17.48
N ILE A 253 -11.15 5.78 -17.32
CA ILE A 253 -11.29 7.00 -16.51
C ILE A 253 -10.97 6.68 -15.05
N PRO A 254 -9.91 7.28 -14.45
CA PRO A 254 -9.57 7.06 -13.06
C PRO A 254 -10.58 7.71 -12.12
N PRO A 255 -10.75 7.20 -10.90
CA PRO A 255 -11.52 7.89 -9.88
C PRO A 255 -10.78 9.13 -9.39
N THR A 256 -11.51 10.14 -8.94
CA THR A 256 -10.95 11.32 -8.28
C THR A 256 -11.05 11.18 -6.77
N ILE A 257 -9.97 11.48 -6.07
CA ILE A 257 -9.97 11.59 -4.62
C ILE A 257 -9.83 13.07 -4.25
N SER A 258 -10.73 13.55 -3.41
CA SER A 258 -10.68 14.90 -2.88
C SER A 258 -10.49 14.89 -1.37
N VAL A 259 -9.57 15.72 -0.86
CA VAL A 259 -9.36 15.96 0.57
C VAL A 259 -9.67 17.42 0.84
N ALA A 260 -10.57 17.68 1.78
CA ALA A 260 -10.98 19.04 2.10
C ALA A 260 -9.89 19.81 2.85
N GLN A 261 -9.89 21.12 2.69
CA GLN A 261 -9.12 21.99 3.57
C GLN A 261 -9.63 21.85 5.02
N GLY A 262 -8.76 22.05 6.00
CA GLY A 262 -9.08 21.89 7.41
C GLY A 262 -8.98 20.44 7.92
N GLU A 263 -8.66 19.49 7.05
CA GLU A 263 -8.48 18.09 7.45
C GLU A 263 -7.26 17.95 8.36
N ARG A 264 -7.40 17.12 9.39
CA ARG A 264 -6.31 16.80 10.31
C ARG A 264 -5.39 15.78 9.67
N ILE A 265 -4.12 16.09 9.69
CA ILE A 265 -3.07 15.27 9.11
C ILE A 265 -1.96 15.02 10.13
N PHE A 266 -1.17 14.01 9.88
CA PHE A 266 0.12 13.80 10.55
C PHE A 266 1.22 13.73 9.51
N VAL A 267 2.39 14.28 9.86
CA VAL A 267 3.61 14.07 9.11
C VAL A 267 4.49 13.12 9.92
N PHE A 268 4.81 11.99 9.32
CA PHE A 268 5.69 11.00 9.93
C PHE A 268 7.14 11.39 9.65
N ALA A 269 7.88 11.82 10.68
CA ALA A 269 9.31 12.14 10.55
C ALA A 269 10.07 10.89 10.11
N ARG A 270 10.61 10.90 8.90
CA ARG A 270 11.32 9.76 8.30
C ARG A 270 12.79 9.72 8.66
N GLN A 271 13.28 10.78 9.23
CA GLN A 271 14.68 10.96 9.67
C GLN A 271 14.71 11.83 10.91
N ASP A 272 15.81 11.75 11.63
CA ASP A 272 16.07 12.63 12.76
C ASP A 272 16.16 14.09 12.30
N LEU A 273 15.38 14.97 12.92
CA LEU A 273 15.42 16.40 12.63
C LEU A 273 16.30 17.08 13.67
N ASP A 274 17.50 17.44 13.27
CA ASP A 274 18.51 18.04 14.12
C ASP A 274 18.46 19.57 14.06
N PHE A 275 18.18 20.18 15.21
CA PHE A 275 18.15 21.62 15.42
C PHE A 275 19.34 22.11 16.25
N SER A 276 20.35 21.27 16.50
CA SER A 276 21.47 21.59 17.39
C SER A 276 22.26 22.83 16.96
N ALA A 277 22.28 23.13 15.67
CA ALA A 277 22.93 24.32 15.15
C ALA A 277 22.25 25.64 15.57
N LEU A 278 20.99 25.57 16.05
CA LEU A 278 20.21 26.76 16.45
C LEU A 278 20.26 27.03 17.96
N TYR A 279 20.71 26.06 18.72
CA TYR A 279 20.68 26.12 20.18
C TYR A 279 22.02 25.78 20.78
N ASP A 280 22.42 26.57 21.75
CA ASP A 280 23.64 26.30 22.55
C ASP A 280 23.51 24.96 23.30
N ASP A 281 24.64 24.36 23.63
CA ASP A 281 24.68 23.17 24.48
C ASP A 281 24.06 23.48 25.86
N PRO A 282 23.18 22.61 26.40
CA PRO A 282 22.53 22.81 27.69
C PRO A 282 23.51 23.12 28.84
N VAL A 283 24.70 22.54 28.80
CA VAL A 283 25.75 22.84 29.81
C VAL A 283 26.25 24.26 29.66
N SER A 284 26.44 24.73 28.44
CA SER A 284 26.87 26.10 28.14
C SER A 284 25.79 27.14 28.49
N GLU A 285 24.53 26.83 28.23
CA GLU A 285 23.39 27.66 28.64
C GLU A 285 23.31 27.79 30.14
N ALA A 286 23.38 26.67 30.89
CA ALA A 286 23.38 26.67 32.35
C ALA A 286 24.55 27.46 32.93
N LEU A 287 25.76 27.35 32.34
CA LEU A 287 26.91 28.12 32.76
C LEU A 287 26.75 29.63 32.52
N LYS A 288 26.11 30.02 31.39
CA LYS A 288 25.79 31.41 31.08
C LYS A 288 24.80 31.97 32.11
N GLU A 289 23.77 31.19 32.45
CA GLU A 289 22.75 31.57 33.41
C GLU A 289 23.34 31.76 34.80
N ILE A 290 24.16 30.81 35.29
CA ILE A 290 24.87 30.93 36.56
C ILE A 290 25.81 32.16 36.59
N ARG A 291 26.51 32.46 35.49
CA ARG A 291 27.32 33.65 35.38
C ARG A 291 26.51 34.94 35.48
N HIS A 292 25.36 34.96 34.77
CA HIS A 292 24.46 36.10 34.79
C HIS A 292 23.86 36.34 36.18
N GLU A 293 23.42 35.28 36.88
CA GLU A 293 22.92 35.36 38.25
C GLU A 293 23.99 35.82 39.25
N ARG A 294 25.25 35.46 39.04
CA ARG A 294 26.38 35.87 39.89
C ARG A 294 26.98 37.23 39.54
N GLY A 295 26.44 37.93 38.54
CA GLY A 295 26.96 39.22 38.08
C GLY A 295 28.39 39.16 37.54
N LEU A 296 28.83 37.98 37.10
CA LEU A 296 30.12 37.75 36.49
C LEU A 296 29.97 37.86 34.96
N ASN A 297 30.23 39.04 34.41
CA ASN A 297 30.34 39.28 32.97
C ASN A 297 31.67 38.77 32.40
#